data_b0482f5e2afe24d77dbfb804c6e8db99
#
_entry.id   b0482f5e2afe24d77dbfb804c6e8db99
#
_cell.length_a   1.000
_cell.length_b   1.000
_cell.length_c   1.000
_cell.angle_alpha   90.00
_cell.angle_beta   90.00
_cell.angle_gamma   90.00
#
_symmetry.space_group_name_H-M   'P 1'
#
loop_
_entity.id
_entity.type
_entity.pdbx_description
1 polymer ?
#
loop_
_entity_poly.entity_id
_entity_poly.type
_entity_poly.pdbx_seq_one_letter_code
_entity_poly.pdbx_strand_id
1 'polypeptide(L)'
;MSANAELLWLLVEHLVLTGLPAALAALLALRLGLRSVPLLLALALAASGLAAILAFWAYYADPLVGQVAAFLLALGSVQGIVLCRPDRLDRAVLRKLAAPAALWALGSAFIVFLGFVHGGSDDPLVLATTRFSHPLPPDNQIPAHFAEWYFDHGHSATPPLFGDWLSSDRPPLQVGYVLTQHPFGWDESGLHYQVLGVVVQQLWIVGMWAVLCAARLRPVARGMAISAAMVSDVGIVHGFFVWPKLIAAAFVLAALAMVIGEDWQRLRNSPAAAALFAALCGLAMLAHGASAFGIVPLLALAAWRGLPSWRWLGTAALVGLALLAPWTAYQRLADPPGDRLIKWQIGGWLPICHLIRRSPGGSARR
;
A
#
# COMPACT_ATOMS: atom_id res chain seq x y z
N MET A 1 -1.53 -8.76 -28.90
CA MET A 1 -0.94 -9.79 -28.00
C MET A 1 -2.02 -10.80 -27.63
N SER A 2 -1.68 -12.05 -27.26
CA SER A 2 -2.68 -12.91 -26.62
C SER A 2 -3.00 -12.38 -25.21
N ALA A 3 -4.22 -12.59 -24.70
CA ALA A 3 -4.63 -12.12 -23.38
C ALA A 3 -3.66 -12.55 -22.26
N ASN A 4 -3.11 -13.76 -22.34
CA ASN A 4 -2.12 -14.24 -21.37
C ASN A 4 -0.77 -13.49 -21.45
N ALA A 5 -0.37 -13.07 -22.65
CA ALA A 5 0.86 -12.30 -22.84
C ALA A 5 0.70 -10.86 -22.30
N GLU A 6 -0.48 -10.30 -22.45
CA GLU A 6 -0.83 -9.00 -21.86
C GLU A 6 -0.82 -9.05 -20.34
N LEU A 7 -1.50 -10.03 -19.73
CA LEU A 7 -1.47 -10.23 -18.28
C LEU A 7 -0.04 -10.39 -17.73
N LEU A 8 0.81 -11.15 -18.45
CA LEU A 8 2.21 -11.31 -18.04
C LEU A 8 2.97 -10.00 -18.14
N TRP A 9 2.75 -9.23 -19.21
CA TRP A 9 3.38 -7.93 -19.38
C TRP A 9 3.00 -6.97 -18.25
N LEU A 10 1.70 -6.81 -17.99
CA LEU A 10 1.19 -5.97 -16.92
C LEU A 10 1.72 -6.40 -15.53
N LEU A 11 1.75 -7.71 -15.29
CA LEU A 11 2.31 -8.23 -14.05
C LEU A 11 3.78 -7.83 -13.87
N VAL A 12 4.61 -7.98 -14.90
CA VAL A 12 6.03 -7.60 -14.84
C VAL A 12 6.17 -6.09 -14.67
N GLU A 13 5.43 -5.30 -15.42
CA GLU A 13 5.44 -3.85 -15.32
C GLU A 13 5.12 -3.37 -13.90
N HIS A 14 4.00 -3.84 -13.33
CA HIS A 14 3.57 -3.41 -12.00
C HIS A 14 4.47 -3.94 -10.89
N LEU A 15 5.04 -5.14 -11.02
CA LEU A 15 6.08 -5.64 -10.10
C LEU A 15 7.32 -4.75 -10.13
N VAL A 16 7.79 -4.38 -11.32
CA VAL A 16 8.97 -3.52 -11.46
C VAL A 16 8.69 -2.14 -10.87
N LEU A 17 7.64 -1.46 -11.32
CA LEU A 17 7.33 -0.09 -10.87
C LEU A 17 7.07 -0.01 -9.36
N THR A 18 6.33 -0.96 -8.78
CA THR A 18 6.12 -1.04 -7.33
C THR A 18 7.39 -1.37 -6.57
N GLY A 19 8.25 -2.22 -7.15
CA GLY A 19 9.50 -2.69 -6.55
C GLY A 19 10.65 -1.70 -6.59
N LEU A 20 10.69 -0.76 -7.53
CA LEU A 20 11.82 0.16 -7.72
C LEU A 20 12.16 1.00 -6.47
N PRO A 21 11.22 1.74 -5.84
CA PRO A 21 11.51 2.49 -4.62
C PRO A 21 11.93 1.59 -3.46
N ALA A 22 11.31 0.41 -3.34
CA ALA A 22 11.61 -0.58 -2.31
C ALA A 22 13.03 -1.13 -2.47
N ALA A 23 13.42 -1.51 -3.68
CA ALA A 23 14.75 -2.02 -4.00
C ALA A 23 15.81 -0.94 -3.74
N LEU A 24 15.59 0.29 -4.19
CA LEU A 24 16.51 1.39 -3.95
C LEU A 24 16.76 1.59 -2.45
N ALA A 25 15.70 1.66 -1.64
CA ALA A 25 15.82 1.87 -0.20
C ALA A 25 16.59 0.75 0.49
N ALA A 26 16.30 -0.51 0.15
CA ALA A 26 17.00 -1.67 0.69
C ALA A 26 18.49 -1.68 0.30
N LEU A 27 18.82 -1.38 -0.97
CA LEU A 27 20.20 -1.34 -1.46
C LEU A 27 21.01 -0.19 -0.86
N LEU A 28 20.41 0.99 -0.73
CA LEU A 28 21.04 2.13 -0.05
C LEU A 28 21.32 1.82 1.41
N ALA A 29 20.34 1.27 2.13
CA ALA A 29 20.51 0.88 3.53
C ALA A 29 21.61 -0.22 3.69
N LEU A 30 21.63 -1.18 2.77
CA LEU A 30 22.68 -2.21 2.73
C LEU A 30 24.07 -1.59 2.46
N ARG A 31 24.18 -0.64 1.56
CA ARG A 31 25.40 0.11 1.28
C ARG A 31 25.87 0.92 2.49
N LEU A 32 24.94 1.48 3.26
CA LEU A 32 25.23 2.18 4.52
C LEU A 32 25.52 1.25 5.71
N GLY A 33 25.58 -0.06 5.46
CA GLY A 33 26.00 -1.04 6.47
C GLY A 33 24.88 -1.74 7.22
N LEU A 34 23.61 -1.49 6.91
CA LEU A 34 22.49 -2.23 7.53
C LEU A 34 22.48 -3.67 6.99
N ARG A 35 22.53 -4.65 7.91
CA ARG A 35 22.55 -6.10 7.56
C ARG A 35 21.31 -6.85 8.03
N SER A 36 20.49 -6.25 8.87
CA SER A 36 19.27 -6.86 9.41
C SER A 36 18.22 -7.01 8.32
N VAL A 37 17.93 -8.24 7.89
CA VAL A 37 16.95 -8.53 6.83
C VAL A 37 15.56 -8.00 7.19
N PRO A 38 15.03 -8.17 8.42
CA PRO A 38 13.74 -7.59 8.78
C PRO A 38 13.69 -6.07 8.61
N LEU A 39 14.75 -5.36 9.00
CA LEU A 39 14.82 -3.91 8.86
C LEU A 39 14.96 -3.45 7.40
N LEU A 40 15.71 -4.19 6.57
CA LEU A 40 15.81 -3.91 5.13
C LEU A 40 14.45 -4.07 4.45
N LEU A 41 13.68 -5.12 4.79
CA LEU A 41 12.34 -5.33 4.25
C LEU A 41 11.35 -4.28 4.76
N ALA A 42 11.45 -3.88 6.03
CA ALA A 42 10.64 -2.80 6.59
C ALA A 42 10.91 -1.46 5.88
N LEU A 43 12.18 -1.12 5.62
CA LEU A 43 12.57 0.07 4.84
C LEU A 43 12.06 0.00 3.40
N ALA A 44 12.16 -1.18 2.76
CA ALA A 44 11.67 -1.39 1.41
C ALA A 44 10.16 -1.11 1.31
N LEU A 45 9.37 -1.70 2.22
CA LEU A 45 7.92 -1.46 2.28
C LEU A 45 7.60 0.01 2.57
N ALA A 46 8.27 0.62 3.55
CA ALA A 46 8.05 2.03 3.86
C ALA A 46 8.36 2.93 2.65
N ALA A 47 9.45 2.69 1.92
CA ALA A 47 9.83 3.47 0.74
C ALA A 47 8.80 3.34 -0.39
N SER A 48 8.30 2.12 -0.65
CA SER A 48 7.24 1.90 -1.64
C SER A 48 5.96 2.66 -1.28
N GLY A 49 5.51 2.57 -0.02
CA GLY A 49 4.32 3.28 0.44
C GLY A 49 4.50 4.81 0.47
N LEU A 50 5.67 5.30 0.87
CA LEU A 50 5.96 6.73 0.85
C LEU A 50 5.98 7.28 -0.59
N ALA A 51 6.54 6.54 -1.55
CA ALA A 51 6.49 6.92 -2.96
C ALA A 51 5.05 7.08 -3.45
N ALA A 52 4.16 6.15 -3.09
CA ALA A 52 2.74 6.22 -3.44
C ALA A 52 2.05 7.44 -2.80
N ILE A 53 2.28 7.73 -1.52
CA ILE A 53 1.70 8.90 -0.84
C ILE A 53 2.23 10.22 -1.41
N LEU A 54 3.52 10.27 -1.74
CA LEU A 54 4.11 11.45 -2.38
C LEU A 54 3.50 11.69 -3.77
N ALA A 55 3.30 10.63 -4.57
CA ALA A 55 2.63 10.74 -5.85
C ALA A 55 1.17 11.24 -5.67
N PHE A 56 0.41 10.68 -4.71
CA PHE A 56 -0.94 11.16 -4.43
C PHE A 56 -0.97 12.67 -4.17
N TRP A 57 -0.13 13.18 -3.27
CA TRP A 57 -0.11 14.60 -2.95
C TRP A 57 0.40 15.46 -4.10
N ALA A 58 1.33 14.96 -4.92
CA ALA A 58 1.81 15.64 -6.11
C ALA A 58 0.70 15.81 -7.15
N TYR A 59 -0.06 14.75 -7.43
CA TYR A 59 -1.22 14.81 -8.33
C TYR A 59 -2.36 15.65 -7.77
N TYR A 60 -2.61 15.55 -6.47
CA TYR A 60 -3.59 16.42 -5.82
C TYR A 60 -3.24 17.89 -5.98
N ALA A 61 -1.96 18.25 -5.84
CA ALA A 61 -1.52 19.62 -6.03
C ALA A 61 -1.68 20.09 -7.48
N ASP A 62 -1.23 19.27 -8.44
CA ASP A 62 -1.34 19.55 -9.89
C ASP A 62 -1.08 18.26 -10.70
N PRO A 63 -1.90 17.94 -11.72
CA PRO A 63 -1.70 16.75 -12.55
C PRO A 63 -0.33 16.68 -13.22
N LEU A 64 0.20 17.76 -13.73
CA LEU A 64 1.53 17.78 -14.37
C LEU A 64 2.64 17.55 -13.35
N VAL A 65 2.55 18.18 -12.18
CA VAL A 65 3.49 17.94 -11.07
C VAL A 65 3.46 16.49 -10.65
N GLY A 66 2.28 15.88 -10.59
CA GLY A 66 2.09 14.46 -10.31
C GLY A 66 2.76 13.55 -11.32
N GLN A 67 2.54 13.80 -12.62
CA GLN A 67 3.18 13.04 -13.70
C GLN A 67 4.72 13.15 -13.65
N VAL A 68 5.24 14.36 -13.52
CA VAL A 68 6.69 14.58 -13.39
C VAL A 68 7.24 13.87 -12.15
N ALA A 69 6.55 13.93 -11.02
CA ALA A 69 6.97 13.25 -9.80
C ALA A 69 7.00 11.73 -9.98
N ALA A 70 5.99 11.13 -10.63
CA ALA A 70 5.96 9.69 -10.93
C ALA A 70 7.13 9.25 -11.82
N PHE A 71 7.43 9.99 -12.88
CA PHE A 71 8.59 9.75 -13.73
C PHE A 71 9.91 9.90 -12.97
N LEU A 72 10.06 10.94 -12.15
CA LEU A 72 11.27 11.15 -11.36
C LEU A 72 11.45 10.06 -10.30
N LEU A 73 10.38 9.58 -9.67
CA LEU A 73 10.44 8.45 -8.74
C LEU A 73 10.92 7.17 -9.42
N ALA A 74 10.40 6.86 -10.61
CA ALA A 74 10.81 5.68 -11.36
C ALA A 74 12.27 5.80 -11.85
N LEU A 75 12.59 6.85 -12.60
CA LEU A 75 13.93 7.07 -13.16
C LEU A 75 14.98 7.25 -12.08
N GLY A 76 14.67 8.04 -11.04
CA GLY A 76 15.55 8.24 -9.90
C GLY A 76 15.81 6.95 -9.13
N SER A 77 14.80 6.06 -9.02
CA SER A 77 14.98 4.74 -8.44
C SER A 77 15.91 3.87 -9.28
N VAL A 78 15.71 3.81 -10.60
CA VAL A 78 16.61 3.07 -11.51
C VAL A 78 18.03 3.59 -11.42
N GLN A 79 18.22 4.91 -11.55
CA GLN A 79 19.53 5.53 -11.46
C GLN A 79 20.20 5.27 -10.10
N GLY A 80 19.45 5.42 -9.01
CA GLY A 80 19.92 5.15 -7.66
C GLY A 80 20.36 3.70 -7.47
N ILE A 81 19.61 2.73 -8.01
CA ILE A 81 19.97 1.30 -7.99
C ILE A 81 21.30 1.07 -8.73
N VAL A 82 21.44 1.63 -9.93
CA VAL A 82 22.69 1.54 -10.71
C VAL A 82 23.86 2.13 -9.93
N LEU A 83 23.69 3.30 -9.32
CA LEU A 83 24.72 3.96 -8.53
C LEU A 83 25.06 3.21 -7.23
N CYS A 84 24.14 2.43 -6.68
CA CYS A 84 24.40 1.56 -5.53
C CYS A 84 25.39 0.45 -5.84
N ARG A 85 25.63 0.12 -7.12
CA ARG A 85 26.51 -0.95 -7.57
C ARG A 85 26.21 -2.26 -6.82
N PRO A 86 25.09 -2.93 -7.10
CA PRO A 86 24.69 -4.15 -6.37
C PRO A 86 25.72 -5.26 -6.43
N ASP A 87 26.57 -5.30 -7.45
CA ASP A 87 27.68 -6.22 -7.63
C ASP A 87 28.75 -6.14 -6.51
N ARG A 88 28.84 -4.98 -5.84
CA ARG A 88 29.78 -4.69 -4.74
C ARG A 88 29.18 -4.88 -3.34
N LEU A 89 27.87 -5.19 -3.27
CA LEU A 89 27.18 -5.38 -2.00
C LEU A 89 27.33 -6.81 -1.49
N ASP A 90 26.99 -7.01 -0.23
CA ASP A 90 27.00 -8.31 0.44
C ASP A 90 26.04 -9.29 -0.24
N ARG A 91 26.60 -10.20 -1.03
CA ARG A 91 25.86 -11.22 -1.78
C ARG A 91 25.06 -12.17 -0.88
N ALA A 92 25.50 -12.39 0.36
CA ALA A 92 24.78 -13.25 1.29
C ALA A 92 23.48 -12.58 1.77
N VAL A 93 23.51 -11.27 2.01
CA VAL A 93 22.31 -10.49 2.35
C VAL A 93 21.39 -10.35 1.12
N LEU A 94 21.96 -10.05 -0.05
CA LEU A 94 21.16 -9.95 -1.30
C LEU A 94 20.39 -11.24 -1.59
N ARG A 95 21.03 -12.42 -1.43
CA ARG A 95 20.34 -13.72 -1.57
C ARG A 95 19.20 -13.90 -0.57
N LYS A 96 19.34 -13.38 0.66
CA LYS A 96 18.27 -13.42 1.67
C LYS A 96 17.09 -12.50 1.32
N LEU A 97 17.34 -11.40 0.61
CA LEU A 97 16.29 -10.49 0.10
C LEU A 97 15.62 -11.02 -1.17
N ALA A 98 16.33 -11.79 -1.98
CA ALA A 98 15.76 -12.37 -3.20
C ALA A 98 14.61 -13.34 -2.93
N ALA A 99 14.64 -14.09 -1.83
CA ALA A 99 13.57 -15.06 -1.51
C ALA A 99 12.20 -14.40 -1.27
N PRO A 100 12.04 -13.38 -0.40
CA PRO A 100 10.75 -12.70 -0.25
C PRO A 100 10.32 -11.95 -1.52
N ALA A 101 11.25 -11.39 -2.30
CA ALA A 101 10.94 -10.77 -3.59
C ALA A 101 10.40 -11.78 -4.60
N ALA A 102 11.03 -12.96 -4.70
CA ALA A 102 10.55 -14.03 -5.57
C ALA A 102 9.17 -14.56 -5.13
N LEU A 103 8.94 -14.73 -3.82
CA LEU A 103 7.64 -15.15 -3.30
C LEU A 103 6.56 -14.09 -3.55
N TRP A 104 6.88 -12.80 -3.44
CA TRP A 104 5.98 -11.71 -3.79
C TRP A 104 5.59 -11.77 -5.27
N ALA A 105 6.57 -11.93 -6.17
CA ALA A 105 6.31 -12.05 -7.61
C ALA A 105 5.49 -13.32 -7.93
N LEU A 106 5.83 -14.47 -7.35
CA LEU A 106 5.10 -15.73 -7.53
C LEU A 106 3.69 -15.65 -6.97
N GLY A 107 3.50 -15.03 -5.79
CA GLY A 107 2.19 -14.81 -5.18
C GLY A 107 1.31 -13.89 -6.03
N SER A 108 1.88 -12.82 -6.56
CA SER A 108 1.17 -11.92 -7.50
C SER A 108 0.77 -12.67 -8.77
N ALA A 109 1.69 -13.42 -9.37
CA ALA A 109 1.40 -14.25 -10.54
C ALA A 109 0.30 -15.27 -10.25
N PHE A 110 0.39 -15.98 -9.12
CA PHE A 110 -0.61 -16.98 -8.73
C PHE A 110 -2.01 -16.36 -8.65
N ILE A 111 -2.18 -15.24 -7.97
CA ILE A 111 -3.49 -14.59 -7.81
C ILE A 111 -4.00 -14.02 -9.14
N VAL A 112 -3.15 -13.37 -9.94
CA VAL A 112 -3.53 -12.83 -11.25
C VAL A 112 -4.02 -13.96 -12.17
N PHE A 113 -3.22 -15.02 -12.36
CA PHE A 113 -3.60 -16.09 -13.25
C PHE A 113 -4.76 -16.92 -12.73
N LEU A 114 -4.85 -17.16 -11.41
CA LEU A 114 -6.01 -17.81 -10.80
C LEU A 114 -7.30 -17.00 -11.05
N GLY A 115 -7.22 -15.68 -10.94
CA GLY A 115 -8.35 -14.78 -11.18
C GLY A 115 -8.88 -14.83 -12.61
N PHE A 116 -7.98 -14.89 -13.61
CA PHE A 116 -8.35 -14.76 -15.02
C PHE A 116 -8.39 -16.06 -15.82
N VAL A 117 -8.02 -17.21 -15.24
CA VAL A 117 -7.94 -18.50 -15.96
C VAL A 117 -9.26 -18.92 -16.63
N HIS A 118 -10.39 -18.67 -16.00
CA HIS A 118 -11.70 -19.11 -16.51
C HIS A 118 -12.70 -17.99 -16.76
N GLY A 119 -12.35 -16.72 -16.57
CA GLY A 119 -13.28 -15.60 -16.65
C GLY A 119 -12.94 -14.58 -17.73
N GLY A 120 -11.80 -14.76 -18.42
CA GLY A 120 -11.31 -13.71 -19.31
C GLY A 120 -10.93 -12.43 -18.57
N SER A 121 -10.70 -11.36 -19.30
CA SER A 121 -10.34 -10.05 -18.76
C SER A 121 -11.27 -8.91 -19.21
N ASP A 122 -12.42 -9.26 -19.79
CA ASP A 122 -13.32 -8.28 -20.43
C ASP A 122 -13.90 -7.25 -19.45
N ASP A 123 -14.11 -7.65 -18.20
CA ASP A 123 -14.53 -6.74 -17.14
C ASP A 123 -13.83 -7.14 -15.81
N PRO A 124 -12.55 -6.79 -15.67
CA PRO A 124 -11.73 -7.30 -14.57
C PRO A 124 -12.20 -6.84 -13.19
N LEU A 125 -12.82 -5.67 -13.07
CA LEU A 125 -13.31 -5.15 -11.80
C LEU A 125 -14.59 -5.84 -11.36
N VAL A 126 -15.52 -6.10 -12.27
CA VAL A 126 -16.73 -6.88 -12.02
C VAL A 126 -16.36 -8.34 -11.77
N LEU A 127 -15.42 -8.91 -12.55
CA LEU A 127 -14.91 -10.25 -12.32
C LEU A 127 -14.37 -10.41 -10.90
N ALA A 128 -13.63 -9.46 -10.38
CA ALA A 128 -13.09 -9.51 -9.02
C ALA A 128 -14.20 -9.56 -7.95
N THR A 129 -15.35 -8.92 -8.19
CA THR A 129 -16.48 -8.92 -7.25
C THR A 129 -17.35 -10.19 -7.35
N THR A 130 -17.37 -10.85 -8.50
CA THR A 130 -18.28 -11.99 -8.77
C THR A 130 -17.57 -13.34 -8.80
N ARG A 131 -16.22 -13.36 -8.67
CA ARG A 131 -15.43 -14.60 -8.75
C ARG A 131 -15.69 -15.58 -7.60
N PHE A 132 -16.19 -15.10 -6.50
CA PHE A 132 -16.42 -15.86 -5.27
C PHE A 132 -17.86 -16.37 -5.19
N SER A 133 -18.12 -17.32 -4.29
CA SER A 133 -19.45 -17.90 -4.09
C SER A 133 -20.54 -16.90 -3.71
N HIS A 134 -20.14 -15.77 -3.13
CA HIS A 134 -21.01 -14.63 -2.84
C HIS A 134 -20.48 -13.40 -3.53
N PRO A 135 -21.32 -12.63 -4.26
CA PRO A 135 -20.91 -11.35 -4.83
C PRO A 135 -20.41 -10.41 -3.75
N LEU A 136 -19.24 -9.80 -4.01
CA LEU A 136 -18.70 -8.76 -3.14
C LEU A 136 -19.17 -7.39 -3.63
N PRO A 137 -19.23 -6.38 -2.75
CA PRO A 137 -19.62 -5.02 -3.16
C PRO A 137 -18.58 -4.43 -4.12
N PRO A 138 -18.98 -3.53 -5.06
CA PRO A 138 -18.08 -2.95 -6.06
C PRO A 138 -17.14 -1.86 -5.49
N ASP A 139 -16.94 -1.81 -4.18
CA ASP A 139 -16.11 -0.80 -3.52
C ASP A 139 -14.59 -1.00 -3.73
N ASN A 140 -14.19 -2.12 -4.32
CA ASN A 140 -12.84 -2.33 -4.83
C ASN A 140 -12.48 -1.38 -6.00
N GLN A 141 -13.46 -0.82 -6.70
CA GLN A 141 -13.28 0.10 -7.83
C GLN A 141 -12.99 1.54 -7.40
N ILE A 142 -13.36 1.90 -6.17
CA ILE A 142 -13.27 3.28 -5.65
C ILE A 142 -11.88 3.90 -5.82
N PRO A 143 -10.77 3.22 -5.49
CA PRO A 143 -9.44 3.81 -5.67
C PRO A 143 -9.07 4.06 -7.13
N ALA A 144 -9.55 3.25 -8.08
CA ALA A 144 -9.33 3.46 -9.51
C ALA A 144 -9.99 4.77 -9.96
N HIS A 145 -11.30 4.92 -9.70
CA HIS A 145 -12.05 6.11 -10.11
C HIS A 145 -11.52 7.41 -9.52
N PHE A 146 -11.10 7.40 -8.24
CA PHE A 146 -10.50 8.58 -7.66
C PHE A 146 -9.08 8.84 -8.17
N ALA A 147 -8.32 7.81 -8.55
CA ALA A 147 -7.02 8.00 -9.20
C ALA A 147 -7.17 8.67 -10.57
N GLU A 148 -8.09 8.20 -11.40
CA GLU A 148 -8.42 8.82 -12.68
C GLU A 148 -8.84 10.28 -12.50
N TRP A 149 -9.73 10.53 -11.52
CA TRP A 149 -10.12 11.89 -11.22
C TRP A 149 -8.96 12.82 -10.87
N TYR A 150 -8.05 12.38 -9.98
CA TYR A 150 -6.90 13.21 -9.59
C TYR A 150 -5.86 13.32 -10.68
N PHE A 151 -5.74 12.31 -11.53
CA PHE A 151 -4.86 12.37 -12.69
C PHE A 151 -5.26 13.49 -13.67
N ASP A 152 -6.57 13.70 -13.86
CA ASP A 152 -7.10 14.70 -14.79
C ASP A 152 -7.27 16.09 -14.17
N HIS A 153 -7.68 16.14 -12.90
CA HIS A 153 -8.19 17.38 -12.29
C HIS A 153 -7.37 17.89 -11.10
N GLY A 154 -6.60 17.03 -10.42
CA GLY A 154 -5.92 17.42 -9.19
C GLY A 154 -6.92 17.97 -8.15
N HIS A 155 -6.57 19.09 -7.53
CA HIS A 155 -7.44 19.79 -6.58
C HIS A 155 -8.36 20.84 -7.25
N SER A 156 -8.27 21.04 -8.55
CA SER A 156 -9.02 22.08 -9.27
C SER A 156 -10.54 21.90 -9.22
N ALA A 157 -10.98 20.68 -8.98
CA ALA A 157 -12.39 20.36 -8.82
C ALA A 157 -12.58 19.36 -7.67
N THR A 158 -13.76 19.41 -7.04
CA THR A 158 -14.14 18.42 -6.02
C THR A 158 -14.50 17.11 -6.70
N PRO A 159 -13.94 15.96 -6.25
CA PRO A 159 -14.32 14.67 -6.80
C PRO A 159 -15.83 14.43 -6.72
N PRO A 160 -16.44 13.84 -7.75
CA PRO A 160 -17.83 13.44 -7.72
C PRO A 160 -18.05 12.32 -6.70
N LEU A 161 -19.29 12.09 -6.32
CA LEU A 161 -19.66 10.87 -5.62
C LEU A 161 -19.50 9.68 -6.56
N PHE A 162 -18.83 8.63 -6.08
CA PHE A 162 -18.86 7.34 -6.74
C PHE A 162 -19.89 6.44 -6.03
N GLY A 163 -21.05 6.26 -6.62
CA GLY A 163 -22.21 5.76 -5.90
C GLY A 163 -22.49 6.65 -4.68
N ASP A 164 -22.43 6.05 -3.50
CA ASP A 164 -22.58 6.77 -2.23
C ASP A 164 -21.25 7.16 -1.55
N TRP A 165 -20.12 6.95 -2.22
CA TRP A 165 -18.79 7.13 -1.66
C TRP A 165 -18.20 8.50 -1.98
N LEU A 166 -17.69 9.16 -0.94
CA LEU A 166 -16.81 10.33 -1.06
C LEU A 166 -15.37 9.86 -1.22
N SER A 167 -14.54 10.69 -1.87
CA SER A 167 -13.09 10.41 -1.96
C SER A 167 -12.44 10.35 -0.58
N SER A 168 -12.95 11.11 0.39
CA SER A 168 -12.50 11.15 1.78
C SER A 168 -12.90 9.92 2.60
N ASP A 169 -13.79 9.07 2.13
CA ASP A 169 -14.20 7.85 2.82
C ASP A 169 -13.11 6.75 2.76
N ARG A 170 -12.22 6.82 1.78
CA ARG A 170 -11.15 5.83 1.59
C ARG A 170 -9.77 6.47 1.73
N PRO A 171 -8.89 5.91 2.58
CA PRO A 171 -7.53 6.42 2.71
C PRO A 171 -6.76 6.38 1.38
N PRO A 172 -5.81 7.31 1.13
CA PRO A 172 -5.30 7.63 -0.21
C PRO A 172 -4.19 6.71 -0.71
N LEU A 173 -3.67 5.77 0.09
CA LEU A 173 -2.46 5.03 -0.27
C LEU A 173 -2.62 4.20 -1.54
N GLN A 174 -3.76 3.50 -1.70
CA GLN A 174 -4.00 2.69 -2.89
C GLN A 174 -4.18 3.57 -4.13
N VAL A 175 -4.88 4.71 -4.01
CA VAL A 175 -4.95 5.74 -5.05
C VAL A 175 -3.55 6.20 -5.45
N GLY A 176 -2.69 6.45 -4.47
CA GLY A 176 -1.30 6.84 -4.72
C GLY A 176 -0.49 5.79 -5.49
N TYR A 177 -0.68 4.49 -5.23
CA TYR A 177 -0.05 3.44 -6.03
C TYR A 177 -0.52 3.46 -7.49
N VAL A 178 -1.80 3.69 -7.75
CA VAL A 178 -2.33 3.86 -9.11
C VAL A 178 -1.67 5.06 -9.78
N LEU A 179 -1.71 6.22 -9.12
CA LEU A 179 -1.14 7.46 -9.64
C LEU A 179 0.37 7.39 -9.92
N THR A 180 1.11 6.62 -9.11
CA THR A 180 2.56 6.42 -9.35
C THR A 180 2.82 5.71 -10.68
N GLN A 181 1.90 4.91 -11.16
CA GLN A 181 2.08 4.07 -12.35
C GLN A 181 1.24 4.52 -13.55
N HIS A 182 0.25 5.38 -13.34
CA HIS A 182 -0.66 5.89 -14.37
C HIS A 182 0.06 6.44 -15.61
N PRO A 183 1.18 7.18 -15.53
CA PRO A 183 1.84 7.73 -16.72
C PRO A 183 2.55 6.70 -17.60
N PHE A 184 2.63 5.42 -17.19
CA PHE A 184 3.40 4.38 -17.87
C PHE A 184 2.53 3.44 -18.74
N GLY A 185 1.46 3.95 -19.34
CA GLY A 185 0.63 3.18 -20.29
C GLY A 185 -0.71 2.72 -19.72
N TRP A 186 -1.21 3.43 -18.72
CA TRP A 186 -2.53 3.16 -18.15
C TRP A 186 -3.65 3.25 -19.19
N ASP A 187 -4.58 2.32 -19.14
CA ASP A 187 -5.81 2.34 -19.90
C ASP A 187 -7.04 2.34 -18.97
N GLU A 188 -8.20 2.71 -19.52
CA GLU A 188 -9.46 2.78 -18.79
C GLU A 188 -10.14 1.41 -18.60
N SER A 189 -9.52 0.32 -19.10
CA SER A 189 -10.13 -1.02 -19.07
C SER A 189 -10.30 -1.62 -17.68
N GLY A 190 -9.71 -1.02 -16.67
CA GLY A 190 -9.67 -1.53 -15.31
C GLY A 190 -8.70 -2.71 -15.11
N LEU A 191 -8.09 -3.24 -16.19
CA LEU A 191 -7.17 -4.37 -16.11
C LEU A 191 -5.86 -3.98 -15.44
N HIS A 192 -5.30 -2.82 -15.78
CA HIS A 192 -4.13 -2.25 -15.09
C HIS A 192 -4.36 -2.12 -13.60
N TYR A 193 -5.50 -1.54 -13.21
CA TYR A 193 -5.84 -1.41 -11.79
C TYR A 193 -5.95 -2.77 -11.09
N GLN A 194 -6.61 -3.74 -11.72
CA GLN A 194 -6.78 -5.06 -11.13
C GLN A 194 -5.44 -5.79 -10.93
N VAL A 195 -4.55 -5.76 -11.94
CA VAL A 195 -3.22 -6.40 -11.85
C VAL A 195 -2.33 -5.65 -10.85
N LEU A 196 -2.29 -4.32 -10.92
CA LEU A 196 -1.57 -3.50 -9.94
C LEU A 196 -2.07 -3.74 -8.52
N GLY A 197 -3.40 -3.76 -8.35
CA GLY A 197 -4.03 -4.01 -7.06
C GLY A 197 -3.59 -5.34 -6.47
N VAL A 198 -3.55 -6.41 -7.27
CA VAL A 198 -3.02 -7.71 -6.84
C VAL A 198 -1.56 -7.60 -6.41
N VAL A 199 -0.69 -6.99 -7.25
CA VAL A 199 0.75 -6.82 -6.94
C VAL A 199 0.95 -6.10 -5.62
N VAL A 200 0.20 -5.03 -5.39
CA VAL A 200 0.29 -4.22 -4.17
C VAL A 200 -0.28 -4.96 -2.96
N GLN A 201 -1.41 -5.68 -3.11
CA GLN A 201 -1.94 -6.50 -2.01
C GLN A 201 -0.95 -7.58 -1.60
N GLN A 202 -0.23 -8.21 -2.54
CA GLN A 202 0.74 -9.26 -2.22
C GLN A 202 2.01 -8.76 -1.48
N LEU A 203 2.19 -7.46 -1.26
CA LEU A 203 3.25 -6.94 -0.38
C LEU A 203 3.17 -7.46 1.05
N TRP A 204 2.01 -8.00 1.49
CA TRP A 204 1.90 -8.67 2.78
C TRP A 204 2.90 -9.83 2.93
N ILE A 205 3.27 -10.49 1.83
CA ILE A 205 4.28 -11.57 1.79
C ILE A 205 5.62 -11.06 2.31
N VAL A 206 6.02 -9.85 1.89
CA VAL A 206 7.27 -9.21 2.33
C VAL A 206 7.22 -8.88 3.83
N GLY A 207 6.08 -8.32 4.30
CA GLY A 207 5.85 -8.03 5.71
C GLY A 207 5.87 -9.30 6.58
N MET A 208 5.18 -10.36 6.14
CA MET A 208 5.17 -11.65 6.84
C MET A 208 6.56 -12.29 6.86
N TRP A 209 7.31 -12.24 5.74
CA TRP A 209 8.67 -12.72 5.72
C TRP A 209 9.55 -11.99 6.74
N ALA A 210 9.40 -10.68 6.89
CA ALA A 210 10.12 -9.91 7.90
C ALA A 210 9.80 -10.38 9.33
N VAL A 211 8.52 -10.62 9.63
CA VAL A 211 8.07 -11.19 10.92
C VAL A 211 8.70 -12.55 11.18
N LEU A 212 8.60 -13.46 10.22
CA LEU A 212 9.12 -14.82 10.37
C LEU A 212 10.66 -14.85 10.44
N CYS A 213 11.34 -13.87 9.82
CA CYS A 213 12.78 -13.66 10.02
C CYS A 213 13.09 -13.17 11.43
N ALA A 214 12.35 -12.19 11.93
CA ALA A 214 12.52 -11.67 13.28
C ALA A 214 12.22 -12.72 14.35
N ALA A 215 11.28 -13.62 14.09
CA ALA A 215 10.97 -14.80 14.90
C ALA A 215 11.96 -15.96 14.72
N ARG A 216 13.03 -15.79 13.90
CA ARG A 216 14.11 -16.77 13.67
C ARG A 216 13.68 -18.11 13.06
N LEU A 217 12.55 -18.17 12.35
CA LEU A 217 12.17 -19.39 11.65
C LEU A 217 13.19 -19.75 10.54
N ARG A 218 13.32 -21.04 10.25
CA ARG A 218 14.16 -21.51 9.14
C ARG A 218 13.56 -21.06 7.79
N PRO A 219 14.37 -20.78 6.75
CA PRO A 219 13.88 -20.30 5.45
C PRO A 219 12.78 -21.16 4.84
N VAL A 220 12.91 -22.49 4.91
CA VAL A 220 11.90 -23.43 4.41
C VAL A 220 10.57 -23.25 5.15
N ALA A 221 10.59 -23.17 6.49
CA ALA A 221 9.39 -22.96 7.29
C ALA A 221 8.72 -21.62 6.98
N ARG A 222 9.50 -20.57 6.71
CA ARG A 222 8.95 -19.26 6.25
C ARG A 222 8.21 -19.41 4.93
N GLY A 223 8.86 -20.05 3.94
CA GLY A 223 8.24 -20.30 2.63
C GLY A 223 6.94 -21.10 2.77
N MET A 224 6.95 -22.19 3.54
CA MET A 224 5.76 -23.01 3.77
C MET A 224 4.63 -22.24 4.44
N ALA A 225 4.92 -21.46 5.50
CA ALA A 225 3.91 -20.67 6.21
C ALA A 225 3.28 -19.62 5.30
N ILE A 226 4.09 -18.92 4.48
CA ILE A 226 3.61 -17.91 3.53
C ILE A 226 2.80 -18.56 2.42
N SER A 227 3.28 -19.68 1.85
CA SER A 227 2.55 -20.41 0.81
C SER A 227 1.19 -20.91 1.32
N ALA A 228 1.14 -21.44 2.54
CA ALA A 228 -0.12 -21.88 3.16
C ALA A 228 -1.09 -20.69 3.37
N ALA A 229 -0.59 -19.55 3.83
CA ALA A 229 -1.43 -18.36 3.98
C ALA A 229 -1.89 -17.80 2.62
N MET A 230 -1.04 -17.86 1.59
CA MET A 230 -1.35 -17.39 0.23
C MET A 230 -2.47 -18.18 -0.43
N VAL A 231 -2.52 -19.52 -0.22
CA VAL A 231 -3.57 -20.37 -0.78
C VAL A 231 -4.80 -20.50 0.14
N SER A 232 -4.81 -19.80 1.28
CA SER A 232 -5.99 -19.73 2.13
C SER A 232 -7.08 -18.84 1.51
N ASP A 233 -8.33 -19.05 1.92
CA ASP A 233 -9.47 -18.22 1.48
C ASP A 233 -9.20 -16.73 1.69
N VAL A 234 -8.64 -16.35 2.84
CA VAL A 234 -8.28 -14.95 3.15
C VAL A 234 -7.25 -14.42 2.16
N GLY A 235 -6.20 -15.20 1.87
CA GLY A 235 -5.14 -14.83 0.93
C GLY A 235 -5.67 -14.64 -0.49
N ILE A 236 -6.47 -15.59 -0.98
CA ILE A 236 -7.03 -15.57 -2.34
C ILE A 236 -8.07 -14.46 -2.48
N VAL A 237 -9.09 -14.43 -1.59
CA VAL A 237 -10.19 -13.47 -1.69
C VAL A 237 -9.68 -12.04 -1.59
N HIS A 238 -8.92 -11.70 -0.56
CA HIS A 238 -8.42 -10.34 -0.41
C HIS A 238 -7.31 -9.97 -1.40
N GLY A 239 -6.56 -10.95 -1.90
CA GLY A 239 -5.56 -10.74 -2.94
C GLY A 239 -6.22 -10.34 -4.26
N PHE A 240 -7.25 -11.06 -4.71
CA PHE A 240 -7.90 -10.82 -5.99
C PHE A 240 -8.96 -9.70 -5.95
N PHE A 241 -9.68 -9.55 -4.82
CA PHE A 241 -10.66 -8.46 -4.65
C PHE A 241 -10.00 -7.08 -4.55
N VAL A 242 -8.69 -7.01 -4.36
CA VAL A 242 -7.85 -5.80 -4.28
C VAL A 242 -8.30 -4.75 -3.26
N TRP A 243 -9.04 -5.16 -2.24
CA TRP A 243 -9.37 -4.28 -1.12
C TRP A 243 -8.13 -4.01 -0.26
N PRO A 244 -7.83 -2.76 0.18
CA PRO A 244 -6.53 -2.37 0.75
C PRO A 244 -6.20 -2.97 2.13
N LYS A 245 -6.77 -4.12 2.47
CA LYS A 245 -6.55 -4.81 3.76
C LYS A 245 -5.19 -5.51 3.82
N LEU A 246 -4.77 -6.20 2.75
CA LEU A 246 -3.50 -6.92 2.75
C LEU A 246 -2.31 -5.96 2.65
N ILE A 247 -2.44 -4.85 1.91
CA ILE A 247 -1.40 -3.82 1.91
C ILE A 247 -1.25 -3.17 3.28
N ALA A 248 -2.36 -2.90 3.97
CA ALA A 248 -2.33 -2.39 5.33
C ALA A 248 -1.64 -3.39 6.28
N ALA A 249 -1.96 -4.69 6.15
CA ALA A 249 -1.30 -5.76 6.89
C ALA A 249 0.21 -5.81 6.62
N ALA A 250 0.67 -5.56 5.38
CA ALA A 250 2.09 -5.55 5.04
C ALA A 250 2.88 -4.59 5.93
N PHE A 251 2.37 -3.38 6.13
CA PHE A 251 3.02 -2.36 6.96
C PHE A 251 2.95 -2.68 8.45
N VAL A 252 1.80 -3.17 8.94
CA VAL A 252 1.66 -3.59 10.35
C VAL A 252 2.61 -4.75 10.65
N LEU A 253 2.71 -5.74 9.77
CA LEU A 253 3.64 -6.86 9.91
C LEU A 253 5.10 -6.40 9.89
N ALA A 254 5.47 -5.45 9.04
CA ALA A 254 6.81 -4.90 9.02
C ALA A 254 7.15 -4.15 10.32
N ALA A 255 6.22 -3.39 10.86
CA ALA A 255 6.37 -2.74 12.17
C ALA A 255 6.44 -3.77 13.30
N LEU A 256 5.63 -4.84 13.26
CA LEU A 256 5.70 -5.95 14.20
C LEU A 256 7.08 -6.63 14.18
N ALA A 257 7.65 -6.85 12.98
CA ALA A 257 8.98 -7.45 12.85
C ALA A 257 10.07 -6.63 13.57
N MET A 258 9.96 -5.30 13.59
CA MET A 258 10.87 -4.44 14.35
C MET A 258 10.73 -4.67 15.86
N VAL A 259 9.50 -4.81 16.35
CA VAL A 259 9.22 -4.96 17.79
C VAL A 259 9.60 -6.34 18.31
N ILE A 260 9.28 -7.43 17.58
CA ILE A 260 9.59 -8.79 18.04
C ILE A 260 11.05 -9.19 17.84
N GLY A 261 11.78 -8.49 16.97
CA GLY A 261 13.19 -8.74 16.69
C GLY A 261 14.07 -8.51 17.93
N GLU A 262 15.27 -9.13 17.92
CA GLU A 262 16.24 -9.00 19.03
C GLU A 262 16.80 -7.59 19.15
N ASP A 263 16.85 -6.87 18.03
CA ASP A 263 17.34 -5.50 17.98
C ASP A 263 16.44 -4.49 18.71
N TRP A 264 15.23 -4.87 19.17
CA TRP A 264 14.25 -3.94 19.76
C TRP A 264 14.85 -3.09 20.88
N GLN A 265 15.65 -3.68 21.76
CA GLN A 265 16.29 -2.95 22.87
C GLN A 265 17.18 -1.79 22.39
N ARG A 266 17.76 -1.93 21.20
CA ARG A 266 18.54 -0.86 20.57
C ARG A 266 17.63 0.09 19.79
N LEU A 267 16.68 -0.45 19.04
CA LEU A 267 15.78 0.30 18.15
C LEU A 267 14.86 1.25 18.92
N ARG A 268 14.37 0.87 20.10
CA ARG A 268 13.51 1.70 20.94
C ARG A 268 14.17 3.00 21.45
N ASN A 269 15.47 3.15 21.26
CA ASN A 269 16.23 4.36 21.60
C ASN A 269 16.72 5.12 20.35
N SER A 270 16.45 4.61 19.16
CA SER A 270 16.91 5.19 17.89
C SER A 270 15.82 6.06 17.25
N PRO A 271 16.04 7.38 17.04
CA PRO A 271 15.10 8.22 16.30
C PRO A 271 14.83 7.72 14.88
N ALA A 272 15.85 7.19 14.18
CA ALA A 272 15.66 6.62 12.84
C ALA A 272 14.72 5.40 12.85
N ALA A 273 14.83 4.54 13.88
CA ALA A 273 13.91 3.42 14.05
C ALA A 273 12.50 3.91 14.41
N ALA A 274 12.38 4.98 15.22
CA ALA A 274 11.10 5.63 15.50
C ALA A 274 10.42 6.15 14.24
N ALA A 275 11.19 6.83 13.38
CA ALA A 275 10.69 7.35 12.12
C ALA A 275 10.19 6.21 11.20
N LEU A 276 10.96 5.12 11.07
CA LEU A 276 10.55 3.96 10.28
C LEU A 276 9.29 3.29 10.85
N PHE A 277 9.24 3.07 12.16
CA PHE A 277 8.08 2.47 12.82
C PHE A 277 6.81 3.32 12.62
N ALA A 278 6.92 4.63 12.85
CA ALA A 278 5.81 5.57 12.69
C ALA A 278 5.38 5.68 11.22
N ALA A 279 6.34 5.66 10.27
CA ALA A 279 6.03 5.64 8.85
C ALA A 279 5.23 4.38 8.47
N LEU A 280 5.64 3.20 8.93
CA LEU A 280 4.90 1.96 8.70
C LEU A 280 3.49 2.00 9.28
N CYS A 281 3.34 2.45 10.55
CA CYS A 281 2.02 2.59 11.17
C CYS A 281 1.15 3.64 10.45
N GLY A 282 1.73 4.78 10.07
CA GLY A 282 1.04 5.83 9.31
C GLY A 282 0.58 5.34 7.93
N LEU A 283 1.46 4.64 7.19
CA LEU A 283 1.13 4.04 5.89
C LEU A 283 0.05 2.97 6.01
N ALA A 284 0.05 2.17 7.07
CA ALA A 284 -1.02 1.22 7.34
C ALA A 284 -2.37 1.93 7.52
N MET A 285 -2.41 3.03 8.28
CA MET A 285 -3.61 3.87 8.44
C MET A 285 -4.04 4.53 7.13
N LEU A 286 -3.08 5.00 6.33
CA LEU A 286 -3.34 5.58 5.00
C LEU A 286 -3.71 4.54 3.94
N ALA A 287 -3.49 3.25 4.20
CA ALA A 287 -4.02 2.15 3.41
C ALA A 287 -5.46 1.81 3.83
N HIS A 288 -5.69 1.60 5.12
CA HIS A 288 -6.99 1.18 5.65
C HIS A 288 -7.14 1.56 7.12
N GLY A 289 -8.19 2.33 7.46
CA GLY A 289 -8.41 2.83 8.83
C GLY A 289 -8.52 1.73 9.89
N ALA A 290 -9.02 0.53 9.55
CA ALA A 290 -9.07 -0.61 10.47
C ALA A 290 -7.69 -1.14 10.91
N SER A 291 -6.59 -0.66 10.32
CA SER A 291 -5.23 -0.94 10.79
C SER A 291 -5.01 -0.53 12.25
N ALA A 292 -5.81 0.40 12.76
CA ALA A 292 -5.81 0.78 14.17
C ALA A 292 -5.95 -0.45 15.09
N PHE A 293 -6.76 -1.45 14.72
CA PHE A 293 -6.93 -2.69 15.48
C PHE A 293 -5.66 -3.54 15.53
N GLY A 294 -4.77 -3.41 14.56
CA GLY A 294 -3.46 -4.06 14.59
C GLY A 294 -2.38 -3.20 15.26
N ILE A 295 -2.46 -1.88 15.09
CA ILE A 295 -1.47 -0.94 15.63
C ILE A 295 -1.59 -0.82 17.14
N VAL A 296 -2.80 -0.77 17.72
CA VAL A 296 -2.99 -0.66 19.17
C VAL A 296 -2.33 -1.82 19.93
N PRO A 297 -2.60 -3.11 19.63
CA PRO A 297 -1.90 -4.20 20.30
C PRO A 297 -0.40 -4.24 19.99
N LEU A 298 0.04 -3.76 18.83
CA LEU A 298 1.45 -3.62 18.50
C LEU A 298 2.15 -2.59 19.41
N LEU A 299 1.51 -1.45 19.67
CA LEU A 299 2.02 -0.44 20.62
C LEU A 299 2.07 -1.00 22.05
N ALA A 300 1.05 -1.75 22.47
CA ALA A 300 1.05 -2.43 23.76
C ALA A 300 2.19 -3.45 23.87
N LEU A 301 2.43 -4.24 22.82
CA LEU A 301 3.56 -5.17 22.74
C LEU A 301 4.92 -4.43 22.80
N ALA A 302 5.05 -3.32 22.09
CA ALA A 302 6.25 -2.50 22.10
C ALA A 302 6.56 -1.95 23.51
N ALA A 303 5.54 -1.45 24.20
CA ALA A 303 5.64 -0.99 25.57
C ALA A 303 5.99 -2.13 26.54
N TRP A 304 5.36 -3.29 26.40
CA TRP A 304 5.65 -4.49 27.22
C TRP A 304 7.08 -4.98 27.03
N ARG A 305 7.61 -4.96 25.82
CA ARG A 305 9.00 -5.32 25.53
C ARG A 305 10.04 -4.28 25.99
N GLY A 306 9.59 -3.17 26.49
CA GLY A 306 10.37 -2.09 27.05
C GLY A 306 10.01 -0.74 26.45
N LEU A 307 9.66 0.20 27.32
CA LEU A 307 9.24 1.54 26.94
C LEU A 307 10.28 2.22 26.05
N PRO A 308 9.87 2.79 24.90
CA PRO A 308 10.74 3.62 24.08
C PRO A 308 11.20 4.88 24.82
N SER A 309 12.35 5.41 24.40
CA SER A 309 12.83 6.69 24.91
C SER A 309 11.88 7.84 24.50
N TRP A 310 11.86 8.93 25.28
CA TRP A 310 11.03 10.08 24.96
C TRP A 310 11.40 10.72 23.59
N ARG A 311 12.68 10.67 23.20
CA ARG A 311 13.14 11.11 21.88
C ARG A 311 12.53 10.24 20.78
N TRP A 312 12.46 8.94 21.01
CA TRP A 312 11.81 8.00 20.11
C TRP A 312 10.33 8.36 19.96
N LEU A 313 9.63 8.56 21.10
CA LEU A 313 8.21 8.93 21.10
C LEU A 313 7.96 10.25 20.36
N GLY A 314 8.78 11.27 20.61
CA GLY A 314 8.70 12.57 19.92
C GLY A 314 8.91 12.44 18.43
N THR A 315 9.90 11.66 17.98
CA THR A 315 10.14 11.43 16.55
C THR A 315 8.98 10.64 15.92
N ALA A 316 8.48 9.60 16.59
CA ALA A 316 7.35 8.83 16.10
C ALA A 316 6.09 9.68 15.98
N ALA A 317 5.80 10.53 16.97
CA ALA A 317 4.68 11.46 16.94
C ALA A 317 4.81 12.47 15.78
N LEU A 318 6.00 13.04 15.58
CA LEU A 318 6.25 14.00 14.48
C LEU A 318 6.05 13.36 13.12
N VAL A 319 6.62 12.18 12.87
CA VAL A 319 6.47 11.47 11.59
C VAL A 319 5.02 11.00 11.38
N GLY A 320 4.39 10.45 12.41
CA GLY A 320 2.98 10.07 12.34
C GLY A 320 2.07 11.25 12.01
N LEU A 321 2.30 12.39 12.66
CA LEU A 321 1.56 13.63 12.41
C LEU A 321 1.81 14.13 10.97
N ALA A 322 3.06 14.16 10.52
CA ALA A 322 3.41 14.58 9.16
C ALA A 322 2.72 13.76 8.07
N LEU A 323 2.52 12.45 8.31
CA LEU A 323 1.83 11.57 7.37
C LEU A 323 0.30 11.68 7.45
N LEU A 324 -0.25 11.76 8.66
CA LEU A 324 -1.70 11.67 8.86
C LEU A 324 -2.41 13.02 8.83
N ALA A 325 -1.75 14.12 9.24
CA ALA A 325 -2.38 15.43 9.28
C ALA A 325 -2.82 15.95 7.91
N PRO A 326 -2.06 15.80 6.82
CA PRO A 326 -2.52 16.22 5.49
C PRO A 326 -3.80 15.51 5.07
N TRP A 327 -3.89 14.18 5.31
CA TRP A 327 -5.10 13.43 5.01
C TRP A 327 -6.28 13.85 5.89
N THR A 328 -6.05 14.06 7.18
CA THR A 328 -7.10 14.57 8.09
C THR A 328 -7.58 15.96 7.68
N ALA A 329 -6.66 16.83 7.25
CA ALA A 329 -7.01 18.15 6.71
C ALA A 329 -7.85 18.01 5.43
N TYR A 330 -7.45 17.13 4.50
CA TYR A 330 -8.22 16.84 3.30
C TYR A 330 -9.66 16.40 3.65
N GLN A 331 -9.80 15.43 4.55
CA GLN A 331 -11.11 14.92 4.98
C GLN A 331 -12.01 15.99 5.62
N ARG A 332 -11.43 16.99 6.26
CA ARG A 332 -12.20 18.04 6.95
C ARG A 332 -12.46 19.27 6.11
N LEU A 333 -11.55 19.62 5.22
CA LEU A 333 -11.56 20.89 4.50
C LEU A 333 -11.92 20.76 3.02
N ALA A 334 -11.38 19.72 2.35
CA ALA A 334 -11.57 19.52 0.92
C ALA A 334 -12.79 18.65 0.61
N ASP A 335 -12.99 17.57 1.33
CA ASP A 335 -14.11 16.63 1.10
C ASP A 335 -14.77 16.17 2.42
N PRO A 336 -15.45 17.10 3.16
CA PRO A 336 -16.10 16.80 4.43
C PRO A 336 -17.31 15.86 4.26
N PRO A 337 -17.69 15.13 5.34
CA PRO A 337 -17.26 15.32 6.72
C PRO A 337 -16.07 14.46 7.17
N GLY A 338 -15.59 13.49 6.37
CA GLY A 338 -14.40 12.66 6.63
C GLY A 338 -14.50 11.67 7.81
N ASP A 339 -15.67 11.57 8.45
CA ASP A 339 -15.88 10.66 9.59
C ASP A 339 -17.04 9.67 9.37
N ARG A 340 -17.57 9.59 8.15
CA ARG A 340 -18.73 8.76 7.81
C ARG A 340 -18.52 7.29 8.14
N LEU A 341 -17.36 6.72 7.76
CA LEU A 341 -17.07 5.31 7.99
C LEU A 341 -16.94 4.98 9.49
N ILE A 342 -16.34 5.88 10.29
CA ILE A 342 -16.22 5.69 11.74
C ILE A 342 -17.62 5.72 12.37
N LYS A 343 -18.45 6.68 12.00
CA LYS A 343 -19.83 6.79 12.48
C LYS A 343 -20.66 5.57 12.09
N TRP A 344 -20.49 5.08 10.86
CA TRP A 344 -21.17 3.88 10.40
C TRP A 344 -20.73 2.62 11.17
N GLN A 345 -19.46 2.44 11.38
CA GLN A 345 -18.91 1.26 12.07
C GLN A 345 -19.24 1.24 13.58
N ILE A 346 -19.27 2.41 14.25
CA ILE A 346 -19.51 2.50 15.69
C ILE A 346 -20.99 2.73 16.00
N GLY A 347 -21.67 3.58 15.23
CA GLY A 347 -23.04 4.00 15.46
C GLY A 347 -24.11 3.20 14.72
N GLY A 348 -23.71 2.20 13.95
CA GLY A 348 -24.63 1.47 13.07
C GLY A 348 -24.97 2.24 11.80
N TRP A 349 -25.95 1.74 11.06
CA TRP A 349 -26.35 2.30 9.78
C TRP A 349 -26.90 3.72 9.91
N LEU A 350 -26.21 4.71 9.35
CA LEU A 350 -26.71 6.07 9.20
C LEU A 350 -27.31 6.20 7.80
N PRO A 351 -28.58 6.60 7.66
CA PRO A 351 -29.14 6.84 6.34
C PRO A 351 -28.36 7.92 5.61
N ILE A 352 -27.89 7.60 4.43
CA ILE A 352 -27.11 8.49 3.54
C ILE A 352 -27.96 9.64 2.99
N CYS A 353 -29.29 9.62 3.23
CA CYS A 353 -30.29 10.46 2.64
C CYS A 353 -30.16 11.99 2.83
N HIS A 354 -29.18 12.49 3.56
CA HIS A 354 -29.09 13.92 3.84
C HIS A 354 -27.85 14.64 3.29
N LEU A 355 -27.03 13.98 2.47
CA LEU A 355 -25.85 14.59 1.84
C LEU A 355 -26.02 14.83 0.33
N ILE A 356 -27.24 15.07 -0.15
CA ILE A 356 -27.39 15.69 -1.46
C ILE A 356 -26.80 17.10 -1.33
N ARG A 357 -25.55 17.25 -1.76
CA ARG A 357 -24.98 18.59 -2.00
C ARG A 357 -26.00 19.35 -2.85
N ARG A 358 -26.67 20.34 -2.30
CA ARG A 358 -27.36 21.34 -3.09
C ARG A 358 -26.30 21.98 -3.97
N SER A 359 -26.30 21.65 -5.24
CA SER A 359 -25.48 22.35 -6.23
C SER A 359 -25.87 23.84 -6.13
N PRO A 360 -24.91 24.76 -5.88
CA PRO A 360 -25.21 26.18 -5.97
C PRO A 360 -25.42 26.48 -7.44
N GLY A 361 -26.65 26.46 -7.95
CA GLY A 361 -26.96 26.87 -9.31
C GLY A 361 -28.07 26.15 -10.06
N GLY A 362 -28.74 25.17 -9.45
CA GLY A 362 -29.91 24.54 -10.06
C GLY A 362 -31.15 25.43 -9.90
N SER A 363 -31.37 26.41 -10.78
CA SER A 363 -32.64 27.10 -10.91
C SER A 363 -33.74 26.09 -11.25
N ALA A 364 -34.70 25.93 -10.36
CA ALA A 364 -35.97 25.27 -10.65
C ALA A 364 -36.61 25.91 -11.88
N ARG A 365 -36.59 25.20 -13.01
CA ARG A 365 -37.60 25.44 -14.04
C ARG A 365 -38.70 24.40 -13.84
N ARG A 366 -39.89 24.91 -13.60
CA ARG A 366 -41.18 24.20 -13.58
C ARG A 366 -41.45 23.58 -14.94
#